data_d0fca0fe11e657750bbc32e5907fcb1b
#
_entry.id   d0fca0fe11e657750bbc32e5907fcb1b
#
_cell.length_a   1.000
_cell.length_b   1.000
_cell.length_c   1.000
_cell.angle_alpha   90.00
_cell.angle_beta   90.00
_cell.angle_gamma   90.00
#
_symmetry.space_group_name_H-M   'P 1'
#
loop_
_entity.id
_entity.type
_entity.pdbx_description
1 polymer ?
#
loop_
_entity_poly.entity_id
_entity_poly.type
_entity_poly.pdbx_seq_one_letter_code
_entity_poly.pdbx_strand_id
1 'polypeptide(L)'
;MRKSYALTLIVILAISSLVVFKPSFAAIPKPSVPEFTVRLVDNSYDVPTTYSIDPYTGQSLMHPGYRVENKTIEITITNQPYVPYTDSNGTATFYYNIRMKGHFEDEWGQLYSPDTGFIKRSNSAYTVVSYTIGEHADRPIIRNIPGGQVDFQVQALIGFTHRGYDPNATNQLDMFPWVFDGETSDWSNTQTITIASNSEVQQQTQPSPNENSVSNQSGAQSAVTQPSSDWMEISLFTALGVIALLLAVIIIIVKHKATIKKQS
;
A
#
# COMPACT_ATOMS: atom_id res chain seq x y z
N MET A 1 -10.70 -16.24 61.57
CA MET A 1 -9.86 -15.26 60.86
C MET A 1 -9.08 -15.82 59.66
N ARG A 2 -8.43 -17.00 59.74
CA ARG A 2 -7.64 -17.59 58.61
C ARG A 2 -8.40 -17.84 57.29
N LYS A 3 -9.73 -18.07 57.31
CA LYS A 3 -10.55 -18.35 56.11
C LYS A 3 -10.85 -17.11 55.27
N SER A 4 -10.84 -15.90 55.88
CA SER A 4 -11.09 -14.64 55.18
C SER A 4 -9.89 -14.24 54.32
N TYR A 5 -8.67 -14.44 54.78
CA TYR A 5 -7.45 -14.08 54.03
C TYR A 5 -7.26 -14.90 52.76
N ALA A 6 -7.64 -16.20 52.77
CA ALA A 6 -7.55 -17.04 51.57
C ALA A 6 -8.49 -16.57 50.46
N LEU A 7 -9.69 -16.12 50.81
CA LEU A 7 -10.67 -15.60 49.84
C LEU A 7 -10.20 -14.28 49.25
N THR A 8 -9.65 -13.39 50.08
CA THR A 8 -9.10 -12.10 49.63
C THR A 8 -7.91 -12.29 48.70
N LEU A 9 -7.03 -13.26 49.00
CA LEU A 9 -5.87 -13.56 48.15
C LEU A 9 -6.29 -14.09 46.77
N ILE A 10 -7.31 -14.95 46.70
CA ILE A 10 -7.86 -15.47 45.43
C ILE A 10 -8.48 -14.36 44.61
N VAL A 11 -9.21 -13.43 45.22
CA VAL A 11 -9.81 -12.29 44.52
C VAL A 11 -8.74 -11.35 43.98
N ILE A 12 -7.67 -11.06 44.75
CA ILE A 12 -6.55 -10.24 44.30
C ILE A 12 -5.83 -10.90 43.12
N LEU A 13 -5.61 -12.23 43.18
CA LEU A 13 -4.96 -12.99 42.11
C LEU A 13 -5.82 -13.02 40.85
N ALA A 14 -7.13 -13.13 40.96
CA ALA A 14 -8.07 -13.07 39.82
C ALA A 14 -8.11 -11.67 39.20
N ILE A 15 -8.09 -10.61 40.00
CA ILE A 15 -8.06 -9.23 39.49
C ILE A 15 -6.69 -8.94 38.84
N SER A 16 -5.59 -9.39 39.40
CA SER A 16 -4.27 -9.18 38.79
C SER A 16 -4.10 -9.92 37.46
N SER A 17 -4.74 -11.08 37.27
CA SER A 17 -4.73 -11.78 35.98
C SER A 17 -5.52 -11.05 34.90
N LEU A 18 -6.58 -10.35 35.26
CA LEU A 18 -7.38 -9.52 34.31
C LEU A 18 -6.61 -8.27 33.84
N VAL A 19 -5.73 -7.70 34.65
CA VAL A 19 -4.95 -6.50 34.32
C VAL A 19 -3.83 -6.79 33.32
N VAL A 20 -3.38 -8.05 33.19
CA VAL A 20 -2.28 -8.45 32.29
C VAL A 20 -2.75 -8.63 30.83
N PHE A 21 -4.05 -8.77 30.59
CA PHE A 21 -4.59 -8.80 29.22
C PHE A 21 -4.62 -7.39 28.62
N LYS A 22 -3.46 -6.88 28.22
CA LYS A 22 -3.44 -5.80 27.23
C LYS A 22 -3.89 -6.42 25.91
N PRO A 23 -5.00 -5.94 25.28
CA PRO A 23 -5.31 -6.37 23.94
C PRO A 23 -4.10 -5.98 23.07
N SER A 24 -3.39 -6.98 22.55
CA SER A 24 -2.37 -6.76 21.53
C SER A 24 -3.13 -6.32 20.27
N PHE A 25 -3.24 -5.03 20.05
CA PHE A 25 -3.69 -4.53 18.75
C PHE A 25 -2.68 -5.06 17.73
N ALA A 26 -3.16 -5.76 16.74
CA ALA A 26 -2.33 -6.21 15.65
C ALA A 26 -1.69 -4.96 15.01
N ALA A 27 -0.37 -4.84 15.11
CA ALA A 27 0.34 -3.74 14.47
C ALA A 27 0.10 -3.83 12.96
N ILE A 28 -0.09 -2.67 12.31
CA ILE A 28 -0.19 -2.59 10.85
C ILE A 28 1.10 -3.19 10.28
N PRO A 29 1.04 -4.23 9.42
CA PRO A 29 2.25 -4.80 8.87
C PRO A 29 2.91 -3.81 7.92
N LYS A 30 4.22 -3.58 8.06
CA LYS A 30 4.99 -2.77 7.13
C LYS A 30 4.96 -3.44 5.75
N PRO A 31 4.52 -2.74 4.67
CA PRO A 31 4.54 -3.30 3.33
C PRO A 31 5.97 -3.46 2.82
N SER A 32 6.19 -4.40 1.91
CA SER A 32 7.47 -4.54 1.22
C SER A 32 7.63 -3.45 0.16
N VAL A 33 8.87 -3.20 -0.25
CA VAL A 33 9.19 -2.26 -1.34
C VAL A 33 8.53 -2.74 -2.62
N PRO A 34 7.75 -1.89 -3.34
CA PRO A 34 7.07 -2.31 -4.56
C PRO A 34 8.02 -2.53 -5.73
N GLU A 35 7.68 -3.52 -6.56
CA GLU A 35 8.25 -3.70 -7.89
C GLU A 35 7.34 -3.02 -8.91
N PHE A 36 7.92 -2.29 -9.86
CA PHE A 36 7.18 -1.59 -10.89
C PHE A 36 7.98 -1.45 -12.19
N THR A 37 7.29 -1.16 -13.27
CA THR A 37 7.88 -0.82 -14.57
C THR A 37 7.26 0.47 -15.09
N VAL A 38 8.05 1.21 -15.88
CA VAL A 38 7.62 2.45 -16.54
C VAL A 38 7.78 2.29 -18.04
N ARG A 39 6.79 2.72 -18.80
CA ARG A 39 6.86 2.74 -20.26
C ARG A 39 6.24 4.00 -20.84
N LEU A 40 6.76 4.43 -21.98
CA LEU A 40 6.14 5.45 -22.82
C LEU A 40 5.16 4.77 -23.77
N VAL A 41 3.92 5.24 -23.79
CA VAL A 41 2.88 4.81 -24.75
C VAL A 41 2.58 5.97 -25.67
N ASP A 42 2.78 5.78 -26.97
CA ASP A 42 2.51 6.78 -28.00
C ASP A 42 1.28 6.35 -28.80
N ASN A 43 0.17 7.05 -28.59
CA ASN A 43 -1.09 6.89 -29.28
C ASN A 43 -1.38 8.09 -30.18
N SER A 44 -0.34 8.84 -30.58
CA SER A 44 -0.45 9.97 -31.49
C SER A 44 -0.95 9.52 -32.88
N TYR A 45 -1.74 10.35 -33.54
CA TYR A 45 -2.30 10.05 -34.85
C TYR A 45 -2.36 11.29 -35.74
N ASP A 46 -2.43 11.05 -37.04
CA ASP A 46 -2.56 12.12 -38.02
C ASP A 46 -4.02 12.28 -38.45
N VAL A 47 -4.52 13.52 -38.38
CA VAL A 47 -5.82 13.92 -38.96
C VAL A 47 -5.58 14.32 -40.42
N PRO A 48 -6.22 13.66 -41.38
CA PRO A 48 -6.00 13.96 -42.78
C PRO A 48 -6.55 15.32 -43.18
N THR A 49 -5.98 15.90 -44.23
CA THR A 49 -6.56 17.09 -44.91
C THR A 49 -7.97 16.77 -45.40
N THR A 50 -8.92 17.62 -45.10
CA THR A 50 -10.31 17.52 -45.57
C THR A 50 -10.71 18.74 -46.38
N TYR A 51 -11.75 18.60 -47.20
CA TYR A 51 -12.29 19.68 -48.01
C TYR A 51 -13.77 19.81 -47.70
N SER A 52 -14.24 21.05 -47.61
CA SER A 52 -15.66 21.38 -47.52
C SER A 52 -16.02 22.42 -48.56
N ILE A 53 -17.30 22.57 -48.87
CA ILE A 53 -17.78 23.63 -49.74
C ILE A 53 -18.33 24.75 -48.87
N ASP A 54 -17.85 25.99 -49.11
CA ASP A 54 -18.41 27.16 -48.46
C ASP A 54 -19.86 27.36 -48.94
N PRO A 55 -20.85 27.37 -48.04
CA PRO A 55 -22.26 27.39 -48.40
C PRO A 55 -22.71 28.71 -49.02
N TYR A 56 -21.95 29.78 -48.88
CA TYR A 56 -22.29 31.11 -49.40
C TYR A 56 -21.62 31.45 -50.74
N THR A 57 -20.42 30.94 -50.95
CA THR A 57 -19.62 31.26 -52.15
C THR A 57 -19.50 30.10 -53.11
N GLY A 58 -19.80 28.86 -52.67
CA GLY A 58 -19.61 27.64 -53.47
C GLY A 58 -18.14 27.25 -53.66
N GLN A 59 -17.21 27.93 -53.00
CA GLN A 59 -15.78 27.64 -53.12
C GLN A 59 -15.37 26.46 -52.26
N SER A 60 -14.38 25.69 -52.70
CA SER A 60 -13.77 24.63 -51.93
C SER A 60 -12.86 25.22 -50.85
N LEU A 61 -13.14 24.90 -49.59
CA LEU A 61 -12.33 25.26 -48.45
C LEU A 61 -11.49 24.04 -48.05
N MET A 62 -10.17 24.21 -48.00
CA MET A 62 -9.24 23.19 -47.52
C MET A 62 -9.03 23.34 -46.02
N HIS A 63 -9.24 22.26 -45.28
CA HIS A 63 -8.88 22.14 -43.88
C HIS A 63 -7.59 21.30 -43.82
N PRO A 64 -6.43 21.93 -43.55
CA PRO A 64 -5.15 21.21 -43.52
C PRO A 64 -5.17 20.12 -42.47
N GLY A 65 -4.56 18.98 -42.80
CA GLY A 65 -4.33 17.93 -41.83
C GLY A 65 -3.37 18.38 -40.72
N TYR A 66 -3.47 17.76 -39.61
CA TYR A 66 -2.60 18.02 -38.45
C TYR A 66 -2.33 16.73 -37.66
N ARG A 67 -1.26 16.73 -36.90
CA ARG A 67 -0.93 15.63 -35.97
C ARG A 67 -1.47 15.91 -34.58
N VAL A 68 -2.15 14.92 -34.01
CA VAL A 68 -2.58 14.92 -32.60
C VAL A 68 -1.56 14.16 -31.78
N GLU A 69 -0.81 14.85 -30.93
CA GLU A 69 0.10 14.25 -29.98
C GLU A 69 -0.69 13.65 -28.82
N ASN A 70 -0.52 12.34 -28.60
CA ASN A 70 -1.16 11.61 -27.51
C ASN A 70 -0.17 10.62 -26.89
N LYS A 71 0.75 11.16 -26.10
CA LYS A 71 1.78 10.37 -25.40
C LYS A 71 1.44 10.28 -23.92
N THR A 72 1.58 9.10 -23.35
CA THR A 72 1.37 8.84 -21.93
C THR A 72 2.53 8.06 -21.35
N ILE A 73 2.89 8.35 -20.10
CA ILE A 73 3.76 7.49 -19.31
C ILE A 73 2.86 6.57 -18.49
N GLU A 74 3.04 5.28 -18.67
CA GLU A 74 2.34 4.25 -17.93
C GLU A 74 3.27 3.61 -16.91
N ILE A 75 2.84 3.61 -15.64
CA ILE A 75 3.51 2.97 -14.52
C ILE A 75 2.68 1.76 -14.12
N THR A 76 3.27 0.57 -14.23
CA THR A 76 2.65 -0.71 -13.85
C THR A 76 3.32 -1.21 -12.58
N ILE A 77 2.57 -1.27 -11.48
CA ILE A 77 3.04 -1.69 -10.15
C ILE A 77 2.54 -3.11 -9.88
N THR A 78 3.45 -4.02 -9.53
CA THR A 78 3.11 -5.39 -9.11
C THR A 78 2.44 -5.34 -7.73
N ASN A 79 1.19 -5.81 -7.66
CA ASN A 79 0.41 -5.77 -6.42
C ASN A 79 0.92 -6.82 -5.42
N GLN A 80 1.21 -6.36 -4.20
CA GLN A 80 1.57 -7.24 -3.09
C GLN A 80 0.33 -7.92 -2.52
N PRO A 81 0.44 -9.15 -1.97
CA PRO A 81 -0.65 -9.78 -1.22
C PRO A 81 -1.10 -8.89 -0.06
N TYR A 82 -2.40 -8.71 0.08
CA TYR A 82 -2.97 -7.90 1.14
C TYR A 82 -4.37 -8.37 1.49
N VAL A 83 -4.62 -8.52 2.79
CA VAL A 83 -5.95 -8.79 3.33
C VAL A 83 -6.37 -7.57 4.16
N PRO A 84 -7.44 -6.85 3.78
CA PRO A 84 -7.93 -5.73 4.55
C PRO A 84 -8.30 -6.17 5.98
N TYR A 85 -7.97 -5.36 6.97
CA TYR A 85 -8.41 -5.55 8.34
C TYR A 85 -9.07 -4.28 8.86
N THR A 86 -9.95 -4.43 9.82
CA THR A 86 -10.71 -3.33 10.42
C THR A 86 -10.42 -3.27 11.91
N ASP A 87 -10.13 -2.08 12.42
CA ASP A 87 -9.98 -1.79 13.83
C ASP A 87 -10.91 -0.64 14.26
N SER A 88 -10.65 -0.04 15.43
CA SER A 88 -11.42 1.11 15.94
C SER A 88 -11.31 2.36 15.05
N ASN A 89 -10.26 2.48 14.23
CA ASN A 89 -9.99 3.62 13.35
C ASN A 89 -10.62 3.43 11.96
N GLY A 90 -11.09 2.23 11.64
CA GLY A 90 -11.72 1.89 10.37
C GLY A 90 -11.08 0.70 9.67
N THR A 91 -11.26 0.63 8.35
CA THR A 91 -10.66 -0.41 7.51
C THR A 91 -9.37 0.10 6.90
N ALA A 92 -8.24 -0.53 7.25
CA ALA A 92 -6.94 -0.24 6.65
C ALA A 92 -7.01 -0.53 5.15
N THR A 93 -6.42 0.35 4.36
CA THR A 93 -6.38 0.25 2.90
C THR A 93 -4.93 0.22 2.43
N PHE A 94 -4.69 -0.53 1.38
CA PHE A 94 -3.39 -0.58 0.72
C PHE A 94 -3.34 0.48 -0.38
N TYR A 95 -2.30 1.32 -0.34
CA TYR A 95 -2.08 2.41 -1.29
C TYR A 95 -0.68 2.35 -1.88
N TYR A 96 -0.50 3.08 -2.97
CA TYR A 96 0.80 3.44 -3.54
C TYR A 96 0.96 4.95 -3.59
N ASN A 97 2.19 5.41 -3.35
CA ASN A 97 2.63 6.76 -3.61
C ASN A 97 3.70 6.73 -4.70
N ILE A 98 3.72 7.75 -5.55
CA ILE A 98 4.69 7.89 -6.62
C ILE A 98 5.38 9.24 -6.45
N ARG A 99 6.69 9.25 -6.63
CA ARG A 99 7.47 10.47 -6.75
C ARG A 99 8.24 10.47 -8.06
N MET A 100 8.49 11.64 -8.58
CA MET A 100 9.26 11.84 -9.80
C MET A 100 10.21 13.02 -9.70
N LYS A 101 11.22 13.03 -10.57
CA LYS A 101 12.10 14.17 -10.79
C LYS A 101 12.63 14.14 -12.23
N GLY A 102 13.12 15.27 -12.74
CA GLY A 102 14.01 15.25 -13.89
C GLY A 102 15.26 14.46 -13.56
N HIS A 103 15.80 13.70 -14.51
CA HIS A 103 16.95 12.81 -14.25
C HIS A 103 18.16 13.55 -13.67
N PHE A 104 18.36 14.81 -14.06
CA PHE A 104 19.47 15.66 -13.62
C PHE A 104 19.10 16.61 -12.47
N GLU A 105 17.89 16.49 -11.92
CA GLU A 105 17.46 17.25 -10.73
C GLU A 105 17.85 16.49 -9.46
N ASP A 106 18.07 17.24 -8.37
CA ASP A 106 18.41 16.64 -7.07
C ASP A 106 17.17 16.34 -6.25
N GLU A 107 16.10 17.12 -6.41
CA GLU A 107 14.91 17.03 -5.56
C GLU A 107 13.80 16.19 -6.17
N TRP A 108 13.19 15.35 -5.32
CA TRP A 108 12.03 14.53 -5.70
C TRP A 108 10.72 15.25 -5.42
N GLY A 109 9.88 15.35 -6.43
CA GLY A 109 8.50 15.81 -6.29
C GLY A 109 7.55 14.65 -6.01
N GLN A 110 6.78 14.71 -4.91
CA GLN A 110 5.73 13.74 -4.63
C GLN A 110 4.49 14.07 -5.45
N LEU A 111 3.91 13.06 -6.11
CA LEU A 111 2.72 13.22 -6.95
C LEU A 111 1.42 13.10 -6.15
N TYR A 112 1.48 12.41 -5.02
CA TYR A 112 0.35 12.12 -4.16
C TYR A 112 0.67 12.48 -2.71
N SER A 113 -0.36 12.89 -2.00
CA SER A 113 -0.31 13.23 -0.58
C SER A 113 -1.62 12.83 0.08
N PRO A 114 -1.76 12.86 1.40
CA PRO A 114 -3.04 12.65 2.05
C PRO A 114 -4.15 13.58 1.53
N ASP A 115 -3.81 14.84 1.18
CA ASP A 115 -4.78 15.82 0.65
C ASP A 115 -5.23 15.53 -0.77
N THR A 116 -4.31 15.10 -1.64
CA THR A 116 -4.61 14.77 -3.04
C THR A 116 -5.13 13.34 -3.19
N GLY A 117 -4.98 12.52 -2.15
CA GLY A 117 -5.31 11.09 -2.12
C GLY A 117 -4.18 10.23 -2.70
N PHE A 118 -3.93 9.09 -2.07
CA PHE A 118 -3.00 8.07 -2.58
C PHE A 118 -3.68 7.16 -3.60
N ILE A 119 -2.89 6.49 -4.43
CA ILE A 119 -3.37 5.50 -5.40
C ILE A 119 -3.79 4.24 -4.64
N LYS A 120 -5.07 3.86 -4.70
CA LYS A 120 -5.53 2.60 -4.12
C LYS A 120 -4.99 1.42 -4.93
N ARG A 121 -4.49 0.39 -4.23
CA ARG A 121 -4.17 -0.90 -4.84
C ARG A 121 -5.39 -1.46 -5.56
N SER A 122 -5.22 -1.88 -6.81
CA SER A 122 -6.28 -2.55 -7.56
C SER A 122 -6.50 -3.99 -7.06
N ASN A 123 -7.63 -4.59 -7.44
CA ASN A 123 -7.92 -6.01 -7.13
C ASN A 123 -7.26 -7.00 -8.11
N SER A 124 -6.59 -6.50 -9.16
CA SER A 124 -5.88 -7.32 -10.15
C SER A 124 -4.45 -7.62 -9.67
N ALA A 125 -3.67 -8.34 -10.50
CA ALA A 125 -2.26 -8.58 -10.22
C ALA A 125 -1.41 -7.30 -10.24
N TYR A 126 -1.88 -6.27 -10.95
CA TYR A 126 -1.16 -5.01 -11.15
C TYR A 126 -2.05 -3.80 -10.89
N THR A 127 -1.46 -2.73 -10.38
CA THR A 127 -2.05 -1.39 -10.37
C THR A 127 -1.38 -0.57 -11.45
N VAL A 128 -2.17 -0.04 -12.39
CA VAL A 128 -1.67 0.74 -13.53
C VAL A 128 -2.07 2.20 -13.35
N VAL A 129 -1.10 3.10 -13.52
CA VAL A 129 -1.27 4.55 -13.43
C VAL A 129 -0.74 5.18 -14.71
N SER A 130 -1.50 6.08 -15.31
CA SER A 130 -1.13 6.74 -16.57
C SER A 130 -1.06 8.25 -16.38
N TYR A 131 -0.01 8.86 -16.91
CA TYR A 131 0.20 10.30 -16.93
C TYR A 131 0.30 10.78 -18.39
N THR A 132 -0.58 11.68 -18.78
CA THR A 132 -0.50 12.31 -20.09
C THR A 132 0.67 13.29 -20.13
N ILE A 133 1.47 13.23 -21.22
CA ILE A 133 2.54 14.17 -21.50
C ILE A 133 1.96 15.31 -22.31
N GLY A 134 2.07 16.56 -21.86
CA GLY A 134 1.58 17.72 -22.58
C GLY A 134 1.39 18.96 -21.73
N GLU A 135 1.02 20.06 -22.36
CA GLU A 135 0.85 21.37 -21.72
C GLU A 135 -0.44 21.51 -20.89
N HIS A 136 -1.39 20.58 -21.04
CA HIS A 136 -2.73 20.67 -20.46
C HIS A 136 -3.07 19.54 -19.46
N ALA A 137 -2.06 18.85 -18.94
CA ALA A 137 -2.31 17.80 -17.96
C ALA A 137 -2.70 18.41 -16.61
N ASP A 138 -3.88 18.07 -16.12
CA ASP A 138 -4.43 18.58 -14.84
C ASP A 138 -3.61 18.17 -13.61
N ARG A 139 -2.67 17.22 -13.71
CA ARG A 139 -1.70 16.81 -12.67
C ARG A 139 -0.66 15.84 -13.21
N PRO A 140 0.48 15.74 -12.52
CA PRO A 140 1.62 16.65 -12.56
C PRO A 140 2.10 16.80 -14.00
N ILE A 141 2.47 17.99 -14.35
CA ILE A 141 2.86 18.34 -15.72
C ILE A 141 4.21 17.68 -16.02
N ILE A 142 4.17 16.50 -16.61
CA ILE A 142 5.36 15.98 -17.29
C ILE A 142 5.43 16.72 -18.62
N ARG A 143 6.34 17.69 -18.69
CA ARG A 143 6.52 18.49 -19.90
C ARG A 143 6.98 17.59 -21.05
N ASN A 144 6.42 17.81 -22.23
CA ASN A 144 6.91 17.16 -23.44
C ASN A 144 8.25 17.81 -23.85
N ILE A 145 9.35 17.36 -23.24
CA ILE A 145 10.71 17.80 -23.60
C ILE A 145 11.35 16.66 -24.39
N PRO A 146 11.43 16.76 -25.73
CA PRO A 146 12.03 15.73 -26.55
C PRO A 146 13.45 15.39 -26.08
N GLY A 147 13.72 14.09 -25.84
CA GLY A 147 15.00 13.62 -25.28
C GLY A 147 15.15 13.83 -23.77
N GLY A 148 14.17 14.45 -23.10
CA GLY A 148 14.16 14.61 -21.65
C GLY A 148 14.06 13.26 -20.96
N GLN A 149 14.75 13.12 -19.82
CA GLN A 149 14.72 11.92 -18.99
C GLN A 149 14.01 12.23 -17.68
N VAL A 150 13.16 11.32 -17.25
CA VAL A 150 12.39 11.44 -15.99
C VAL A 150 12.58 10.18 -15.17
N ASP A 151 12.88 10.38 -13.90
CA ASP A 151 13.07 9.33 -12.90
C ASP A 151 11.78 9.15 -12.09
N PHE A 152 11.43 7.90 -11.80
CA PHE A 152 10.28 7.54 -10.98
C PHE A 152 10.69 6.59 -9.86
N GLN A 153 10.01 6.72 -8.72
CA GLN A 153 10.04 5.76 -7.62
C GLN A 153 8.63 5.58 -7.07
N VAL A 154 8.38 4.40 -6.53
CA VAL A 154 7.09 4.01 -5.94
C VAL A 154 7.30 3.58 -4.50
N GLN A 155 6.35 3.91 -3.63
CA GLN A 155 6.28 3.52 -2.23
C GLN A 155 4.93 2.85 -1.95
N ALA A 156 4.91 1.79 -1.16
CA ALA A 156 3.69 1.15 -0.69
C ALA A 156 3.30 1.66 0.70
N LEU A 157 1.99 1.79 0.96
CA LEU A 157 1.45 2.27 2.22
C LEU A 157 0.27 1.39 2.63
N ILE A 158 0.16 1.07 3.92
CA ILE A 158 -0.99 0.38 4.51
C ILE A 158 -1.48 1.18 5.70
N GLY A 159 -2.72 1.64 5.68
CA GLY A 159 -3.25 2.45 6.77
C GLY A 159 -4.55 3.16 6.42
N PHE A 160 -4.75 4.28 7.10
CA PHE A 160 -5.97 5.09 7.04
C PHE A 160 -5.63 6.52 6.65
N THR A 161 -6.51 7.17 5.91
CA THR A 161 -6.47 8.61 5.70
C THR A 161 -7.67 9.24 6.42
N HIS A 162 -7.41 10.26 7.23
CA HIS A 162 -8.45 10.96 7.99
C HIS A 162 -8.09 12.43 8.17
N ARG A 163 -9.05 13.22 8.70
CA ARG A 163 -8.79 14.61 9.08
C ARG A 163 -8.13 14.65 10.46
N GLY A 164 -6.91 15.19 10.54
CA GLY A 164 -6.21 15.48 11.79
C GLY A 164 -6.48 16.91 12.25
N TYR A 165 -6.38 17.18 13.56
CA TYR A 165 -6.43 18.53 14.09
C TYR A 165 -5.01 19.09 14.24
N ASP A 166 -4.70 20.21 13.60
CA ASP A 166 -3.44 20.92 13.75
C ASP A 166 -3.66 22.20 14.60
N PRO A 167 -3.25 22.20 15.87
CA PRO A 167 -3.37 23.35 16.76
C PRO A 167 -2.47 24.53 16.36
N ASN A 168 -1.48 24.33 15.49
CA ASN A 168 -0.55 25.35 15.05
C ASN A 168 -0.96 25.99 13.71
N ALA A 169 -2.08 25.56 13.14
CA ALA A 169 -2.56 26.14 11.89
C ALA A 169 -2.87 27.61 12.05
N THR A 170 -2.31 28.44 11.19
CA THR A 170 -2.52 29.90 11.17
C THR A 170 -3.81 30.30 10.45
N ASN A 171 -4.37 29.40 9.66
CA ASN A 171 -5.58 29.58 8.89
C ASN A 171 -6.61 28.54 9.31
N GLN A 172 -7.88 28.96 9.45
CA GLN A 172 -8.98 28.09 9.81
C GLN A 172 -9.20 26.94 8.81
N LEU A 173 -8.89 27.13 7.54
CA LEU A 173 -8.99 26.10 6.50
C LEU A 173 -7.95 24.98 6.67
N ASP A 174 -6.82 25.31 7.29
CA ASP A 174 -5.69 24.38 7.49
C ASP A 174 -5.75 23.66 8.85
N MET A 175 -6.75 23.99 9.69
CA MET A 175 -6.90 23.39 11.04
C MET A 175 -7.15 21.87 11.01
N PHE A 176 -7.65 21.36 9.89
CA PHE A 176 -7.99 19.95 9.74
C PHE A 176 -7.38 19.37 8.45
N PRO A 177 -6.05 19.25 8.35
CA PRO A 177 -5.41 18.63 7.20
C PRO A 177 -5.75 17.15 7.09
N TRP A 178 -5.67 16.60 5.90
CA TRP A 178 -5.66 15.16 5.74
C TRP A 178 -4.32 14.59 6.22
N VAL A 179 -4.38 13.58 7.05
CA VAL A 179 -3.23 12.86 7.57
C VAL A 179 -3.32 11.38 7.21
N PHE A 180 -2.18 10.72 7.14
CA PHE A 180 -2.08 9.29 6.95
C PHE A 180 -1.52 8.66 8.21
N ASP A 181 -2.27 7.70 8.77
CA ASP A 181 -1.85 6.85 9.88
C ASP A 181 -1.67 5.42 9.37
N GLY A 182 -0.44 4.93 9.43
CA GLY A 182 -0.13 3.60 8.94
C GLY A 182 1.36 3.35 8.78
N GLU A 183 1.66 2.26 8.11
CA GLU A 183 3.02 1.84 7.80
C GLU A 183 3.34 2.08 6.33
N THR A 184 4.59 2.47 6.07
CA THR A 184 5.09 2.73 4.72
C THR A 184 6.32 1.88 4.44
N SER A 185 6.47 1.42 3.19
CA SER A 185 7.73 0.83 2.72
C SER A 185 8.80 1.90 2.54
N ASP A 186 10.01 1.47 2.30
CA ASP A 186 11.00 2.33 1.67
C ASP A 186 10.63 2.59 0.21
N TRP A 187 11.23 3.62 -0.42
CA TRP A 187 11.06 3.89 -1.83
C TRP A 187 11.73 2.79 -2.66
N SER A 188 11.11 2.46 -3.79
CA SER A 188 11.65 1.48 -4.75
C SER A 188 12.97 1.96 -5.40
N ASN A 189 13.60 1.06 -6.14
CA ASN A 189 14.66 1.45 -7.06
C ASN A 189 14.14 2.45 -8.10
N THR A 190 15.01 3.33 -8.57
CA THR A 190 14.66 4.32 -9.61
C THR A 190 14.50 3.64 -10.96
N GLN A 191 13.42 4.01 -11.66
CA GLN A 191 13.19 3.68 -13.08
C GLN A 191 13.23 4.97 -13.88
N THR A 192 14.08 5.01 -14.91
CA THR A 192 14.25 6.19 -15.78
C THR A 192 13.57 5.93 -17.12
N ILE A 193 12.84 6.92 -17.63
CA ILE A 193 12.28 6.88 -18.97
C ILE A 193 12.77 8.09 -19.78
N THR A 194 13.01 7.87 -21.07
CA THR A 194 13.33 8.96 -22.01
C THR A 194 12.07 9.32 -22.83
N ILE A 195 11.72 10.60 -22.84
CA ILE A 195 10.63 11.13 -23.67
C ILE A 195 11.14 11.18 -25.10
N ALA A 196 10.67 10.27 -25.95
CA ALA A 196 11.11 10.20 -27.34
C ALA A 196 10.79 11.50 -28.10
N SER A 197 11.78 12.00 -28.85
CA SER A 197 11.55 13.06 -29.84
C SER A 197 10.80 12.47 -31.05
N ASN A 198 9.98 13.30 -31.73
CA ASN A 198 9.17 12.89 -32.87
C ASN A 198 9.97 12.39 -34.11
N SER A 199 11.31 12.31 -34.00
CA SER A 199 12.20 11.99 -35.10
C SER A 199 12.74 10.53 -35.09
N GLU A 200 12.49 9.76 -34.04
CA GLU A 200 13.02 8.40 -33.94
C GLU A 200 11.95 7.41 -33.51
N VAL A 201 11.21 6.89 -34.48
CA VAL A 201 10.63 5.55 -34.34
C VAL A 201 11.81 4.56 -34.46
N GLN A 202 12.64 4.51 -33.44
CA GLN A 202 13.55 3.38 -33.29
C GLN A 202 12.73 2.25 -32.65
N GLN A 203 12.46 1.25 -33.49
CA GLN A 203 12.16 -0.10 -33.03
C GLN A 203 13.09 -0.40 -31.85
N GLN A 204 12.52 -0.45 -30.64
CA GLN A 204 13.18 -1.11 -29.54
C GLN A 204 13.36 -2.56 -29.97
N THR A 205 14.56 -2.87 -30.43
CA THR A 205 15.00 -4.22 -30.74
C THR A 205 14.93 -4.97 -29.43
N GLN A 206 13.88 -5.77 -29.29
CA GLN A 206 13.81 -6.83 -28.29
C GLN A 206 15.12 -7.63 -28.40
N PRO A 207 15.88 -7.85 -27.31
CA PRO A 207 17.04 -8.71 -27.36
C PRO A 207 16.57 -10.09 -27.81
N SER A 208 17.05 -10.49 -29.00
CA SER A 208 16.90 -11.87 -29.49
C SER A 208 17.47 -12.81 -28.44
N PRO A 209 16.77 -13.89 -28.07
CA PRO A 209 17.33 -14.89 -27.17
C PRO A 209 18.49 -15.58 -27.89
N ASN A 210 19.70 -15.25 -27.47
CA ASN A 210 20.88 -15.99 -27.89
C ASN A 210 20.89 -17.30 -27.13
N GLU A 211 20.70 -18.38 -27.86
CA GLU A 211 20.92 -19.76 -27.41
C GLU A 211 22.37 -19.96 -26.96
N ASN A 212 22.49 -20.84 -25.98
CA ASN A 212 23.68 -21.53 -25.50
C ASN A 212 24.44 -20.92 -24.31
N SER A 213 24.02 -21.33 -23.13
CA SER A 213 24.93 -22.13 -22.29
C SER A 213 24.14 -22.83 -21.17
N VAL A 214 24.11 -24.14 -21.28
CA VAL A 214 23.75 -25.10 -20.25
C VAL A 214 24.75 -24.95 -19.10
N SER A 215 24.29 -24.56 -17.93
CA SER A 215 24.95 -24.95 -16.68
C SER A 215 23.86 -25.26 -15.66
N ASN A 216 23.76 -26.53 -15.34
CA ASN A 216 23.09 -27.10 -14.22
C ASN A 216 23.49 -26.36 -12.93
N GLN A 217 22.56 -25.78 -12.25
CA GLN A 217 22.65 -25.64 -10.79
C GLN A 217 21.32 -25.97 -10.15
N SER A 218 21.41 -27.04 -9.43
CA SER A 218 20.49 -27.70 -8.54
C SER A 218 19.76 -26.73 -7.64
N GLY A 219 18.46 -27.01 -7.46
CA GLY A 219 17.54 -26.25 -6.67
C GLY A 219 17.93 -26.08 -5.20
N ALA A 220 17.63 -24.92 -4.71
CA ALA A 220 17.27 -24.71 -3.32
C ALA A 220 15.89 -24.06 -3.32
N GLN A 221 14.87 -24.86 -3.17
CA GLN A 221 13.56 -24.42 -2.71
C GLN A 221 13.75 -23.80 -1.33
N SER A 222 13.82 -22.49 -1.27
CA SER A 222 13.59 -21.78 0.00
C SER A 222 12.11 -21.92 0.33
N ALA A 223 11.82 -22.84 1.22
CA ALA A 223 10.52 -22.94 1.88
C ALA A 223 10.20 -21.58 2.49
N VAL A 224 9.16 -20.95 1.98
CA VAL A 224 8.50 -19.82 2.66
C VAL A 224 7.93 -20.38 3.94
N THR A 225 8.62 -20.14 5.04
CA THR A 225 8.11 -20.41 6.38
C THR A 225 7.01 -19.38 6.63
N GLN A 226 5.77 -19.81 6.44
CA GLN A 226 4.60 -19.13 6.96
C GLN A 226 4.83 -18.95 8.47
N PRO A 227 4.68 -17.75 9.07
CA PRO A 227 4.67 -17.63 10.50
C PRO A 227 3.47 -18.42 11.02
N SER A 228 3.77 -19.52 11.66
CA SER A 228 2.80 -20.43 12.24
C SER A 228 1.90 -19.68 13.22
N SER A 229 0.64 -20.05 13.24
CA SER A 229 -0.40 -19.63 14.17
C SER A 229 -0.15 -20.06 15.62
N ASP A 230 1.09 -20.31 16.01
CA ASP A 230 1.48 -20.84 17.32
C ASP A 230 1.08 -19.96 18.51
N TRP A 231 0.91 -18.64 18.26
CA TRP A 231 0.48 -17.72 19.31
C TRP A 231 -0.97 -17.93 19.76
N MET A 232 -1.83 -18.41 18.88
CA MET A 232 -3.23 -18.67 19.21
C MET A 232 -3.36 -19.97 20.01
N GLU A 233 -2.54 -20.97 19.70
CA GLU A 233 -2.48 -22.22 20.48
C GLU A 233 -1.90 -22.00 21.86
N ILE A 234 -0.80 -21.23 21.99
CA ILE A 234 -0.20 -20.92 23.29
C ILE A 234 -1.17 -20.17 24.19
N SER A 235 -1.96 -19.22 23.65
CA SER A 235 -2.96 -18.49 24.44
C SER A 235 -4.11 -19.39 24.89
N LEU A 236 -4.53 -20.35 24.06
CA LEU A 236 -5.58 -21.30 24.39
C LEU A 236 -5.14 -22.27 25.49
N PHE A 237 -3.92 -22.80 25.43
CA PHE A 237 -3.38 -23.71 26.42
C PHE A 237 -3.15 -23.02 27.79
N THR A 238 -2.72 -21.76 27.78
CA THR A 238 -2.57 -20.99 29.04
C THR A 238 -3.93 -20.69 29.66
N ALA A 239 -4.96 -20.35 28.90
CA ALA A 239 -6.31 -20.14 29.43
C ALA A 239 -6.93 -21.41 29.99
N LEU A 240 -6.77 -22.55 29.32
CA LEU A 240 -7.22 -23.86 29.79
C LEU A 240 -6.49 -24.27 31.08
N GLY A 241 -5.19 -24.02 31.21
CA GLY A 241 -4.40 -24.28 32.40
C GLY A 241 -4.90 -23.50 33.62
N VAL A 242 -5.23 -22.22 33.45
CA VAL A 242 -5.76 -21.37 34.54
C VAL A 242 -7.13 -21.87 35.02
N ILE A 243 -8.03 -22.24 34.06
CA ILE A 243 -9.36 -22.76 34.37
C ILE A 243 -9.24 -24.09 35.17
N ALA A 244 -8.37 -24.99 34.75
CA ALA A 244 -8.12 -26.26 35.44
C ALA A 244 -7.61 -26.06 36.89
N LEU A 245 -6.71 -25.11 37.10
CA LEU A 245 -6.19 -24.74 38.42
C LEU A 245 -7.29 -24.18 39.33
N LEU A 246 -8.15 -23.31 38.81
CA LEU A 246 -9.28 -22.76 39.54
C LEU A 246 -10.29 -23.85 39.97
N LEU A 247 -10.60 -24.77 39.05
CA LEU A 247 -11.48 -25.91 39.35
C LEU A 247 -10.90 -26.82 40.45
N ALA A 248 -9.58 -27.09 40.39
CA ALA A 248 -8.91 -27.89 41.42
C ALA A 248 -8.98 -27.23 42.81
N VAL A 249 -8.79 -25.92 42.89
CA VAL A 249 -8.91 -25.16 44.15
C VAL A 249 -10.34 -25.20 44.68
N ILE A 250 -11.35 -25.07 43.85
CA ILE A 250 -12.77 -25.16 44.24
C ILE A 250 -13.09 -26.56 44.78
N ILE A 251 -12.62 -27.62 44.14
CA ILE A 251 -12.82 -29.01 44.60
C ILE A 251 -12.18 -29.23 45.97
N ILE A 252 -10.99 -28.71 46.21
CA ILE A 252 -10.29 -28.81 47.52
C ILE A 252 -11.11 -28.11 48.61
N ILE A 253 -11.61 -26.90 48.33
CA ILE A 253 -12.42 -26.13 49.28
C ILE A 253 -13.72 -26.86 49.63
N VAL A 254 -14.41 -27.41 48.61
CA VAL A 254 -15.67 -28.16 48.80
C VAL A 254 -15.42 -29.43 49.62
N LYS A 255 -14.38 -30.21 49.30
CA LYS A 255 -13.99 -31.41 50.09
C LYS A 255 -13.67 -31.05 51.53
N HIS A 256 -12.91 -30.01 51.77
CA HIS A 256 -12.56 -29.58 53.12
C HIS A 256 -13.76 -29.16 53.95
N LYS A 257 -14.76 -28.46 53.35
CA LYS A 257 -16.04 -28.14 53.98
C LYS A 257 -16.88 -29.36 54.30
N ALA A 258 -16.90 -30.36 53.42
CA ALA A 258 -17.63 -31.62 53.63
C ALA A 258 -17.05 -32.42 54.78
N THR A 259 -15.71 -32.46 54.94
CA THR A 259 -15.04 -33.16 56.04
C THR A 259 -15.32 -32.53 57.40
N ILE A 260 -15.36 -31.18 57.47
CA ILE A 260 -15.65 -30.47 58.72
C ILE A 260 -17.11 -30.74 59.19
N LYS A 261 -18.06 -30.85 58.23
CA LYS A 261 -19.48 -31.09 58.51
C LYS A 261 -19.77 -32.51 59.00
N LYS A 262 -18.86 -33.49 58.78
CA LYS A 262 -18.97 -34.87 59.29
C LYS A 262 -18.40 -35.06 60.69
N GLN A 263 -17.63 -34.09 61.25
CA GLN A 263 -17.02 -34.14 62.57
C GLN A 263 -17.77 -33.31 63.63
N SER A 264 -18.78 -32.61 63.28
CA SER A 264 -19.73 -31.89 64.12
C SER A 264 -21.08 -32.63 64.15
#